data_4a916c2af5522ff56ad183483b8d8a2d
#
_entry.id   4a916c2af5522ff56ad183483b8d8a2d
#
_cell.length_a   1.000
_cell.length_b   1.000
_cell.length_c   1.000
_cell.angle_alpha   90.00
_cell.angle_beta   90.00
_cell.angle_gamma   90.00
#
_symmetry.space_group_name_H-M   'P 1'
#
loop_
_entity.id
_entity.type
_entity.pdbx_description
1 polymer ?
#
loop_
_entity_poly.entity_id
_entity_poly.type
_entity_poly.pdbx_seq_one_letter_code
_entity_poly.pdbx_strand_id
1 'polypeptide(L)'
;MGMTAAEKKAYGKGFSAGEDSVEEGLPGWFGTFADMMTLLFAFFVLLAAISTMDPVKLQEMANSKGKSLGSEIEASGKAELEGEFEPIKNLAAMKDAMEETIEEMKKENPSGDPPIDIETSAKGLIINIKGDFAFPSGKADMKSELETLLNEEIIPKINLSVFQVEVAGHSDSDAMPKKWLKYYKSNWELSAARGAAVVRYMIDHGIPAPRLLAAGYGDWYPKGIDSIKSENPMYNPLSLTWDDVLKMNKTSKQKSDNRRIQITFIKPSHHDVSGYIESDS
;
A
#
# COMPACT_ATOMS: atom_id res chain seq x y z
N MET A 1 -57.43 -41.61 -49.67
CA MET A 1 -56.50 -41.93 -50.80
C MET A 1 -55.13 -42.12 -50.15
N GLY A 2 -54.57 -43.33 -50.26
CA GLY A 2 -53.26 -43.67 -49.72
C GLY A 2 -52.14 -43.25 -50.66
N MET A 3 -51.03 -42.74 -50.17
CA MET A 3 -49.84 -42.39 -50.97
C MET A 3 -49.36 -43.62 -51.79
N THR A 4 -49.03 -43.38 -53.04
CA THR A 4 -48.47 -44.44 -53.98
C THR A 4 -47.05 -44.81 -53.54
N ALA A 5 -46.55 -45.96 -53.98
CA ALA A 5 -45.19 -46.40 -53.64
C ALA A 5 -44.08 -45.42 -54.12
N ALA A 6 -44.32 -44.72 -55.23
CA ALA A 6 -43.42 -43.70 -55.76
C ALA A 6 -43.39 -42.42 -54.85
N GLU A 7 -44.55 -42.02 -54.37
CA GLU A 7 -44.67 -40.85 -53.46
C GLU A 7 -44.02 -41.15 -52.11
N LYS A 8 -44.19 -42.34 -51.53
CA LYS A 8 -43.50 -42.78 -50.32
C LYS A 8 -41.99 -42.81 -50.49
N LYS A 9 -41.48 -43.21 -51.62
CA LYS A 9 -40.04 -43.24 -51.93
C LYS A 9 -39.49 -41.85 -52.13
N ALA A 10 -40.26 -40.94 -52.75
CA ALA A 10 -39.85 -39.54 -52.89
C ALA A 10 -39.86 -38.83 -51.55
N TYR A 11 -40.90 -39.08 -50.72
CA TYR A 11 -40.94 -38.50 -49.33
C TYR A 11 -39.80 -39.00 -48.44
N GLY A 12 -39.50 -40.32 -48.51
CA GLY A 12 -38.36 -40.88 -47.76
C GLY A 12 -37.01 -40.31 -48.20
N LYS A 13 -36.79 -40.07 -49.50
CA LYS A 13 -35.57 -39.40 -49.99
C LYS A 13 -35.50 -37.92 -49.59
N GLY A 14 -36.63 -37.24 -49.62
CA GLY A 14 -36.67 -35.85 -49.16
C GLY A 14 -36.40 -35.71 -47.63
N PHE A 15 -36.94 -36.66 -46.86
CA PHE A 15 -36.75 -36.67 -45.41
C PHE A 15 -35.27 -36.94 -45.02
N SER A 16 -34.63 -37.99 -45.63
CA SER A 16 -33.22 -38.27 -45.38
C SER A 16 -32.28 -37.18 -45.89
N ALA A 17 -32.58 -36.53 -47.02
CA ALA A 17 -31.82 -35.36 -47.46
C ALA A 17 -31.99 -34.15 -46.58
N GLY A 18 -33.14 -34.03 -45.91
CA GLY A 18 -33.35 -32.97 -44.88
C GLY A 18 -32.61 -33.27 -43.57
N GLU A 19 -32.57 -34.52 -43.16
CA GLU A 19 -31.79 -34.97 -42.00
C GLU A 19 -30.28 -34.77 -42.21
N ASP A 20 -29.75 -35.10 -43.37
CA ASP A 20 -28.34 -34.90 -43.74
C ASP A 20 -27.97 -33.40 -43.92
N SER A 21 -28.96 -32.53 -44.07
CA SER A 21 -28.73 -31.07 -44.19
C SER A 21 -28.74 -30.32 -42.84
N VAL A 22 -29.12 -30.99 -41.77
CA VAL A 22 -29.00 -30.43 -40.43
C VAL A 22 -27.54 -30.61 -39.97
N GLU A 23 -26.75 -29.57 -39.99
CA GLU A 23 -25.44 -29.58 -39.38
C GLU A 23 -25.59 -29.97 -37.90
N GLU A 24 -25.32 -31.27 -37.59
CA GLU A 24 -25.17 -31.73 -36.22
C GLU A 24 -23.89 -31.14 -35.65
N GLY A 25 -23.92 -29.90 -35.29
CA GLY A 25 -22.76 -29.23 -34.71
C GLY A 25 -23.07 -27.79 -34.33
N LEU A 26 -22.21 -27.24 -33.48
CA LEU A 26 -22.25 -25.83 -33.16
C LEU A 26 -21.98 -25.00 -34.43
N PRO A 27 -22.73 -23.91 -34.69
CA PRO A 27 -22.48 -23.03 -35.83
C PRO A 27 -20.99 -22.66 -35.93
N GLY A 28 -20.43 -22.64 -37.15
CA GLY A 28 -18.99 -22.42 -37.36
C GLY A 28 -18.45 -21.12 -36.69
N TRP A 29 -19.29 -20.10 -36.53
CA TRP A 29 -18.92 -18.88 -35.81
C TRP A 29 -18.82 -19.08 -34.31
N PHE A 30 -19.42 -20.13 -33.73
CA PHE A 30 -19.40 -20.35 -32.28
C PHE A 30 -17.99 -20.67 -31.75
N GLY A 31 -17.16 -21.33 -32.56
CA GLY A 31 -15.75 -21.58 -32.21
C GLY A 31 -14.97 -20.31 -32.09
N THR A 32 -15.12 -19.37 -33.01
CA THR A 32 -14.43 -18.05 -32.95
C THR A 32 -14.97 -17.19 -31.83
N PHE A 33 -16.26 -17.25 -31.57
CA PHE A 33 -16.86 -16.54 -30.43
C PHE A 33 -16.35 -17.09 -29.09
N ALA A 34 -16.29 -18.42 -28.94
CA ALA A 34 -15.76 -19.04 -27.71
C ALA A 34 -14.29 -18.71 -27.48
N ASP A 35 -13.47 -18.68 -28.54
CA ASP A 35 -12.06 -18.27 -28.45
C ASP A 35 -11.92 -16.82 -28.00
N MET A 36 -12.67 -15.89 -28.60
CA MET A 36 -12.67 -14.48 -28.16
C MET A 36 -13.13 -14.32 -26.71
N MET A 37 -14.12 -15.08 -26.25
CA MET A 37 -14.61 -15.02 -24.87
C MET A 37 -13.60 -15.58 -23.88
N THR A 38 -12.90 -16.67 -24.23
CA THR A 38 -11.85 -17.22 -23.37
C THR A 38 -10.65 -16.30 -23.26
N LEU A 39 -10.23 -15.65 -24.36
CA LEU A 39 -9.17 -14.65 -24.33
C LEU A 39 -9.57 -13.42 -23.50
N LEU A 40 -10.80 -12.94 -23.67
CA LEU A 40 -11.32 -11.83 -22.87
C LEU A 40 -11.38 -12.18 -21.39
N PHE A 41 -11.86 -13.37 -21.05
CA PHE A 41 -11.90 -13.87 -19.67
C PHE A 41 -10.49 -13.98 -19.08
N ALA A 42 -9.54 -14.57 -19.80
CA ALA A 42 -8.15 -14.68 -19.36
C ALA A 42 -7.52 -13.30 -19.12
N PHE A 43 -7.83 -12.33 -19.99
CA PHE A 43 -7.38 -10.94 -19.83
C PHE A 43 -7.94 -10.30 -18.55
N PHE A 44 -9.24 -10.46 -18.28
CA PHE A 44 -9.83 -9.93 -17.03
C PHE A 44 -9.31 -10.62 -15.79
N VAL A 45 -9.06 -11.93 -15.83
CA VAL A 45 -8.43 -12.65 -14.72
C VAL A 45 -7.02 -12.13 -14.45
N LEU A 46 -6.22 -11.88 -15.49
CA LEU A 46 -4.91 -11.27 -15.36
C LEU A 46 -4.99 -9.85 -14.78
N LEU A 47 -5.91 -9.02 -15.28
CA LEU A 47 -6.13 -7.68 -14.73
C LEU A 47 -6.53 -7.73 -13.25
N ALA A 48 -7.43 -8.63 -12.88
CA ALA A 48 -7.84 -8.81 -11.49
C ALA A 48 -6.67 -9.28 -10.61
N ALA A 49 -5.85 -10.20 -11.10
CA ALA A 49 -4.66 -10.67 -10.38
C ALA A 49 -3.62 -9.56 -10.14
N ILE A 50 -3.43 -8.66 -11.11
CA ILE A 50 -2.50 -7.53 -10.99
C ILE A 50 -3.09 -6.42 -10.11
N SER A 51 -4.42 -6.22 -10.17
CA SER A 51 -5.12 -5.16 -9.42
C SER A 51 -5.02 -5.30 -7.89
N THR A 52 -4.79 -6.52 -7.39
CA THR A 52 -4.61 -6.80 -5.96
C THR A 52 -3.15 -6.85 -5.51
N MET A 53 -2.20 -6.68 -6.43
CA MET A 53 -0.79 -6.71 -6.08
C MET A 53 -0.38 -5.43 -5.37
N ASP A 54 0.27 -5.61 -4.23
CA ASP A 54 0.99 -4.57 -3.51
C ASP A 54 2.01 -3.92 -4.47
N PRO A 55 1.97 -2.58 -4.65
CA PRO A 55 2.89 -1.88 -5.54
C PRO A 55 4.36 -2.11 -5.20
N VAL A 56 4.69 -2.37 -3.93
CA VAL A 56 6.05 -2.74 -3.52
C VAL A 56 6.44 -4.11 -4.05
N LYS A 57 5.56 -5.11 -3.97
CA LYS A 57 5.83 -6.45 -4.52
C LYS A 57 6.00 -6.45 -6.04
N LEU A 58 5.23 -5.61 -6.76
CA LEU A 58 5.42 -5.44 -8.20
C LEU A 58 6.81 -4.85 -8.52
N GLN A 59 7.27 -3.92 -7.70
CA GLN A 59 8.58 -3.30 -7.86
C GLN A 59 9.70 -4.27 -7.48
N GLU A 60 9.54 -5.10 -6.46
CA GLU A 60 10.46 -6.20 -6.11
C GLU A 60 10.59 -7.21 -7.26
N MET A 61 9.47 -7.59 -7.88
CA MET A 61 9.49 -8.48 -9.04
C MET A 61 10.19 -7.84 -10.26
N ALA A 62 9.97 -6.56 -10.52
CA ALA A 62 10.64 -5.83 -11.59
C ALA A 62 12.16 -5.72 -11.34
N ASN A 63 12.57 -5.44 -10.11
CA ASN A 63 13.97 -5.37 -9.72
C ASN A 63 14.66 -6.75 -9.73
N SER A 64 13.95 -7.80 -9.33
CA SER A 64 14.45 -9.19 -9.39
C SER A 64 14.74 -9.62 -10.82
N LYS A 65 13.87 -9.28 -11.78
CA LYS A 65 14.09 -9.54 -13.20
C LYS A 65 15.17 -8.62 -13.81
N GLY A 66 15.27 -7.38 -13.35
CA GLY A 66 16.32 -6.43 -13.76
C GLY A 66 17.72 -6.90 -13.33
N LYS A 67 17.86 -7.45 -12.13
CA LYS A 67 19.13 -8.04 -11.66
C LYS A 67 19.55 -9.26 -12.48
N SER A 68 18.59 -10.04 -13.01
CA SER A 68 18.92 -11.21 -13.85
C SER A 68 19.30 -10.87 -15.30
N LEU A 69 18.84 -9.73 -15.82
CA LEU A 69 19.09 -9.33 -17.23
C LEU A 69 20.07 -8.15 -17.36
N GLY A 70 20.26 -7.35 -16.31
CA GLY A 70 21.08 -6.12 -16.33
C GLY A 70 22.48 -6.28 -15.73
N SER A 71 22.72 -7.33 -14.93
CA SER A 71 24.00 -7.49 -14.23
C SER A 71 25.21 -7.81 -15.15
N GLU A 72 24.98 -8.22 -16.39
CA GLU A 72 26.08 -8.46 -17.35
C GLU A 72 26.52 -7.20 -18.14
N ILE A 73 25.68 -6.17 -18.17
CA ILE A 73 25.99 -4.95 -18.95
C ILE A 73 26.63 -3.85 -18.10
N GLU A 74 26.35 -3.79 -16.80
CA GLU A 74 26.91 -2.76 -15.92
C GLU A 74 28.26 -3.14 -15.26
N ALA A 75 28.64 -4.40 -15.27
CA ALA A 75 29.92 -4.83 -14.70
C ALA A 75 31.17 -4.40 -15.49
N SER A 76 30.99 -3.87 -16.71
CA SER A 76 32.13 -3.49 -17.59
C SER A 76 32.45 -2.00 -17.63
N GLY A 77 31.80 -1.13 -16.87
CA GLY A 77 31.91 0.31 -17.05
C GLY A 77 32.05 1.20 -15.81
N LYS A 78 32.08 0.67 -14.60
CA LYS A 78 32.28 1.49 -13.38
C LYS A 78 33.52 1.06 -12.61
N ALA A 79 34.67 1.56 -13.05
CA ALA A 79 35.81 1.76 -12.19
C ALA A 79 35.63 3.08 -11.42
N GLU A 80 35.68 2.96 -10.09
CA GLU A 80 36.09 3.97 -9.12
C GLU A 80 35.59 5.42 -9.34
N LEU A 81 34.46 5.73 -8.68
CA LEU A 81 34.25 7.07 -8.11
C LEU A 81 33.82 6.90 -6.64
N GLU A 82 34.75 7.30 -5.78
CA GLU A 82 34.57 7.35 -4.33
C GLU A 82 33.42 8.29 -3.97
N GLY A 83 32.43 7.77 -3.23
CA GLY A 83 31.66 8.60 -2.29
C GLY A 83 30.36 9.23 -2.75
N GLU A 84 29.79 8.92 -3.90
CA GLU A 84 28.43 9.39 -4.22
C GLU A 84 27.38 8.39 -3.69
N PHE A 85 26.75 8.77 -2.57
CA PHE A 85 25.56 8.07 -2.08
C PHE A 85 24.44 8.20 -3.12
N GLU A 86 24.13 7.12 -3.84
CA GLU A 86 22.97 7.12 -4.74
C GLU A 86 21.69 7.29 -3.88
N PRO A 87 20.83 8.28 -4.17
CA PRO A 87 19.63 8.50 -3.42
C PRO A 87 18.68 7.31 -3.56
N ILE A 88 18.00 6.95 -2.48
CA ILE A 88 17.00 5.88 -2.46
C ILE A 88 15.79 6.33 -3.28
N LYS A 89 15.70 5.86 -4.52
CA LYS A 89 14.60 6.18 -5.46
C LYS A 89 13.50 5.12 -5.46
N ASN A 90 13.71 4.02 -4.75
CA ASN A 90 12.87 2.84 -4.78
C ASN A 90 12.34 2.52 -3.37
N LEU A 91 11.02 2.36 -3.24
CA LEU A 91 10.37 2.01 -1.97
C LEU A 91 10.79 0.64 -1.43
N ALA A 92 11.17 -0.32 -2.29
CA ALA A 92 11.66 -1.62 -1.84
C ALA A 92 13.02 -1.45 -1.12
N ALA A 93 13.96 -0.69 -1.68
CA ALA A 93 15.23 -0.40 -1.02
C ALA A 93 15.03 0.37 0.30
N MET A 94 14.04 1.27 0.37
CA MET A 94 13.68 1.94 1.62
C MET A 94 13.12 0.96 2.65
N LYS A 95 12.28 0.01 2.21
CA LYS A 95 11.74 -1.04 3.08
C LYS A 95 12.86 -1.91 3.64
N ASP A 96 13.77 -2.39 2.78
CA ASP A 96 14.91 -3.22 3.20
C ASP A 96 15.77 -2.49 4.24
N ALA A 97 16.09 -1.21 4.00
CA ALA A 97 16.86 -0.38 4.92
C ALA A 97 16.15 -0.16 6.27
N MET A 98 14.83 -0.11 6.28
CA MET A 98 14.05 0.03 7.53
C MET A 98 13.86 -1.31 8.25
N GLU A 99 13.76 -2.43 7.52
CA GLU A 99 13.73 -3.78 8.10
C GLU A 99 15.04 -4.12 8.79
N GLU A 100 16.18 -3.70 8.21
CA GLU A 100 17.50 -3.83 8.85
C GLU A 100 17.54 -3.11 10.21
N THR A 101 17.04 -1.87 10.27
CA THR A 101 16.90 -1.11 11.52
C THR A 101 16.08 -1.86 12.58
N ILE A 102 14.96 -2.47 12.17
CA ILE A 102 14.12 -3.25 13.10
C ILE A 102 14.85 -4.49 13.60
N GLU A 103 15.61 -5.15 12.75
CA GLU A 103 16.43 -6.33 13.15
C GLU A 103 17.53 -5.94 14.13
N GLU A 104 18.16 -4.78 13.94
CA GLU A 104 19.16 -4.26 14.88
C GLU A 104 18.54 -3.95 16.25
N MET A 105 17.40 -3.25 16.27
CA MET A 105 16.66 -2.99 17.51
C MET A 105 16.23 -4.27 18.24
N LYS A 106 15.87 -5.32 17.51
CA LYS A 106 15.54 -6.64 18.09
C LYS A 106 16.77 -7.33 18.67
N LYS A 107 17.94 -7.17 18.07
CA LYS A 107 19.21 -7.72 18.61
C LYS A 107 19.59 -7.02 19.93
N GLU A 108 19.37 -5.71 20.00
CA GLU A 108 19.64 -4.92 21.23
C GLU A 108 18.68 -5.24 22.37
N ASN A 109 17.42 -5.54 22.04
CA ASN A 109 16.39 -5.89 23.02
C ASN A 109 15.62 -7.16 22.62
N PRO A 110 16.20 -8.36 22.81
CA PRO A 110 15.61 -9.62 22.37
C PRO A 110 14.28 -9.98 23.04
N SER A 111 14.00 -9.40 24.21
CA SER A 111 12.78 -9.67 25.00
C SER A 111 11.69 -8.64 24.77
N GLY A 112 11.96 -7.58 24.04
CA GLY A 112 11.05 -6.46 23.78
C GLY A 112 10.46 -6.49 22.39
N ASP A 113 9.18 -6.14 22.29
CA ASP A 113 8.52 -5.88 21.02
C ASP A 113 9.06 -4.55 20.46
N PRO A 114 9.60 -4.49 19.23
CA PRO A 114 10.18 -3.26 18.71
C PRO A 114 9.15 -2.12 18.73
N PRO A 115 9.59 -0.89 18.96
CA PRO A 115 8.68 0.26 19.01
C PRO A 115 8.15 0.66 17.63
N ILE A 116 8.73 0.12 16.57
CA ILE A 116 8.37 0.40 15.18
C ILE A 116 7.91 -0.86 14.45
N ASP A 117 7.03 -0.67 13.50
CA ASP A 117 6.45 -1.69 12.62
C ASP A 117 6.32 -1.13 11.21
N ILE A 118 6.55 -1.95 10.20
CA ILE A 118 6.54 -1.54 8.79
C ILE A 118 5.36 -2.18 8.09
N GLU A 119 4.61 -1.37 7.36
CA GLU A 119 3.51 -1.79 6.51
C GLU A 119 3.66 -1.18 5.12
N THR A 120 3.22 -1.90 4.10
CA THR A 120 3.14 -1.38 2.74
C THR A 120 1.69 -1.11 2.35
N SER A 121 1.46 0.00 1.67
CA SER A 121 0.13 0.38 1.21
C SER A 121 0.15 0.91 -0.21
N ALA A 122 -1.03 1.15 -0.78
CA ALA A 122 -1.17 1.81 -2.07
C ALA A 122 -0.54 3.23 -2.10
N LYS A 123 -0.47 3.91 -0.95
CA LYS A 123 0.18 5.22 -0.80
C LYS A 123 1.71 5.12 -0.82
N GLY A 124 2.27 4.03 -0.33
CA GLY A 124 3.70 3.87 -0.18
C GLY A 124 4.10 3.02 1.01
N LEU A 125 5.28 3.24 1.55
CA LEU A 125 5.82 2.55 2.72
C LEU A 125 5.43 3.30 3.99
N ILE A 126 4.85 2.60 4.95
CA ILE A 126 4.37 3.13 6.23
C ILE A 126 5.23 2.58 7.36
N ILE A 127 5.77 3.46 8.16
CA ILE A 127 6.42 3.14 9.43
C ILE A 127 5.47 3.55 10.54
N ASN A 128 5.02 2.58 11.33
CA ASN A 128 4.20 2.80 12.50
C ASN A 128 5.10 2.86 13.74
N ILE A 129 5.03 3.93 14.51
CA ILE A 129 5.75 4.10 15.77
C ILE A 129 4.74 4.07 16.90
N LYS A 130 4.94 3.22 17.91
CA LYS A 130 4.05 3.11 19.08
C LYS A 130 3.93 4.44 19.80
N GLY A 131 2.70 4.90 20.04
CA GLY A 131 2.45 6.21 20.65
C GLY A 131 2.96 6.32 22.08
N ASP A 132 2.93 5.25 22.85
CA ASP A 132 3.44 5.22 24.23
C ASP A 132 4.98 5.31 24.29
N PHE A 133 5.67 4.90 23.21
CA PHE A 133 7.11 5.12 23.01
C PHE A 133 7.38 6.60 22.62
N ALA A 134 6.54 7.14 21.75
CA ALA A 134 6.77 8.44 21.12
C ALA A 134 6.41 9.64 22.03
N PHE A 135 5.30 9.55 22.79
CA PHE A 135 4.75 10.68 23.54
C PHE A 135 4.26 10.29 24.93
N PRO A 136 4.35 11.20 25.91
CA PRO A 136 3.63 11.05 27.18
C PRO A 136 2.11 11.12 26.95
N SER A 137 1.34 10.47 27.82
CA SER A 137 -0.13 10.45 27.72
C SER A 137 -0.73 11.86 27.72
N GLY A 138 -1.54 12.14 26.69
CA GLY A 138 -2.25 13.42 26.51
C GLY A 138 -1.37 14.60 26.12
N LYS A 139 -0.10 14.39 25.78
CA LYS A 139 0.84 15.45 25.37
C LYS A 139 1.29 15.25 23.92
N ALA A 140 1.78 16.32 23.33
CA ALA A 140 2.44 16.35 22.03
C ALA A 140 3.94 16.71 22.13
N ASP A 141 4.49 16.80 23.36
CA ASP A 141 5.93 16.92 23.59
C ASP A 141 6.54 15.53 23.32
N MET A 142 7.53 15.46 22.45
CA MET A 142 8.19 14.18 22.12
C MET A 142 9.01 13.68 23.31
N LYS A 143 9.16 12.38 23.41
CA LYS A 143 10.11 11.76 24.32
C LYS A 143 11.48 11.66 23.66
N SER A 144 12.53 11.63 24.49
CA SER A 144 13.92 11.45 24.04
C SER A 144 14.12 10.20 23.19
N GLU A 145 13.39 9.12 23.48
CA GLU A 145 13.48 7.87 22.74
C GLU A 145 13.01 8.03 21.30
N LEU A 146 11.95 8.85 21.06
CA LEU A 146 11.54 9.18 19.71
C LEU A 146 12.54 10.08 19.00
N GLU A 147 13.10 11.06 19.70
CA GLU A 147 14.11 11.98 19.15
C GLU A 147 15.35 11.21 18.70
N THR A 148 15.82 10.26 19.51
CA THR A 148 16.94 9.37 19.15
C THR A 148 16.61 8.55 17.91
N LEU A 149 15.45 7.88 17.87
CA LEU A 149 15.01 7.10 16.74
C LEU A 149 14.93 7.93 15.44
N LEU A 150 14.40 9.16 15.54
CA LEU A 150 14.32 10.04 14.39
C LEU A 150 15.70 10.44 13.88
N ASN A 151 16.61 10.81 14.78
CA ASN A 151 17.95 11.29 14.42
C ASN A 151 18.85 10.20 13.88
N GLU A 152 18.85 9.04 14.50
CA GLU A 152 19.79 7.98 14.19
C GLU A 152 19.30 7.13 12.99
N GLU A 153 17.97 6.95 12.87
CA GLU A 153 17.45 5.97 11.92
C GLU A 153 16.59 6.59 10.82
N ILE A 154 15.68 7.49 11.15
CA ILE A 154 14.65 7.91 10.17
C ILE A 154 15.12 9.10 9.33
N ILE A 155 15.64 10.14 9.95
CA ILE A 155 16.09 11.37 9.25
C ILE A 155 17.21 11.08 8.24
N PRO A 156 18.24 10.28 8.55
CA PRO A 156 19.25 9.92 7.56
C PRO A 156 18.68 9.23 6.33
N LYS A 157 17.72 8.31 6.52
CA LYS A 157 17.07 7.60 5.42
C LYS A 157 16.16 8.50 4.60
N ILE A 158 15.46 9.47 5.24
CA ILE A 158 14.71 10.51 4.52
C ILE A 158 15.66 11.34 3.65
N ASN A 159 16.80 11.77 4.19
CA ASN A 159 17.79 12.57 3.45
C ASN A 159 18.37 11.82 2.24
N LEU A 160 18.58 10.50 2.37
CA LEU A 160 19.02 9.64 1.28
C LEU A 160 17.91 9.32 0.27
N SER A 161 16.69 9.77 0.48
CA SER A 161 15.54 9.45 -0.37
C SER A 161 15.01 10.67 -1.11
N VAL A 162 14.26 10.41 -2.19
CA VAL A 162 13.54 11.44 -2.98
C VAL A 162 12.06 11.53 -2.61
N PHE A 163 11.59 10.75 -1.63
CA PHE A 163 10.17 10.66 -1.30
C PHE A 163 9.67 11.89 -0.54
N GLN A 164 8.40 12.24 -0.78
CA GLN A 164 7.63 13.03 0.16
C GLN A 164 7.26 12.16 1.36
N VAL A 165 7.18 12.79 2.52
CA VAL A 165 6.91 12.11 3.79
C VAL A 165 5.70 12.73 4.47
N GLU A 166 4.67 11.93 4.69
CA GLU A 166 3.53 12.30 5.53
C GLU A 166 3.75 11.77 6.94
N VAL A 167 3.63 12.64 7.93
CA VAL A 167 3.63 12.26 9.34
C VAL A 167 2.23 12.43 9.90
N ALA A 168 1.60 11.32 10.25
CA ALA A 168 0.23 11.27 10.72
C ALA A 168 0.15 10.79 12.16
N GLY A 169 -0.57 11.55 13.00
CA GLY A 169 -0.90 11.13 14.36
C GLY A 169 -2.24 10.38 14.40
N HIS A 170 -2.30 9.35 15.23
CA HIS A 170 -3.50 8.57 15.53
C HIS A 170 -3.70 8.45 17.04
N SER A 171 -4.94 8.30 17.46
CA SER A 171 -5.33 8.04 18.84
C SER A 171 -6.25 6.83 18.94
N ASP A 172 -6.44 6.36 20.17
CA ASP A 172 -7.50 5.40 20.47
C ASP A 172 -8.86 6.10 20.63
N SER A 173 -9.92 5.29 20.86
CA SER A 173 -11.28 5.80 21.02
C SER A 173 -11.61 6.34 22.43
N ASP A 174 -10.62 6.40 23.32
CA ASP A 174 -10.86 6.93 24.66
C ASP A 174 -11.07 8.45 24.59
N ALA A 175 -12.07 8.90 25.34
CA ALA A 175 -12.35 10.32 25.40
C ALA A 175 -11.18 11.10 26.04
N MET A 176 -10.90 12.28 25.51
CA MET A 176 -9.86 13.15 26.04
C MET A 176 -10.10 13.46 27.54
N PRO A 177 -9.13 13.16 28.41
CA PRO A 177 -9.24 13.47 29.83
C PRO A 177 -9.48 14.96 30.09
N LYS A 178 -10.36 15.31 31.02
CA LYS A 178 -10.76 16.70 31.34
C LYS A 178 -9.58 17.65 31.55
N LYS A 179 -8.47 17.17 32.16
CA LYS A 179 -7.26 17.97 32.39
C LYS A 179 -6.58 18.48 31.12
N TRP A 180 -6.77 17.79 29.99
CA TRP A 180 -6.16 18.11 28.71
C TRP A 180 -7.08 18.90 27.77
N LEU A 181 -8.42 18.94 28.05
CA LEU A 181 -9.39 19.66 27.23
C LEU A 181 -9.10 21.15 27.06
N LYS A 182 -8.31 21.75 27.96
CA LYS A 182 -7.86 23.13 27.79
C LYS A 182 -6.81 23.32 26.69
N TYR A 183 -6.10 22.25 26.32
CA TYR A 183 -5.06 22.27 25.28
C TYR A 183 -5.58 21.67 23.98
N TYR A 184 -6.28 20.54 24.07
CA TYR A 184 -6.82 19.79 22.95
C TYR A 184 -8.29 19.46 23.23
N LYS A 185 -9.19 19.92 22.37
CA LYS A 185 -10.62 19.72 22.56
C LYS A 185 -11.10 18.33 22.19
N SER A 186 -10.34 17.64 21.33
CA SER A 186 -10.65 16.28 20.87
C SER A 186 -9.37 15.51 20.53
N ASN A 187 -9.52 14.24 20.21
CA ASN A 187 -8.46 13.37 19.69
C ASN A 187 -7.91 13.86 18.34
N TRP A 188 -8.68 14.65 17.59
CA TRP A 188 -8.24 15.25 16.33
C TRP A 188 -7.12 16.28 16.56
N GLU A 189 -7.31 17.22 17.47
CA GLU A 189 -6.30 18.23 17.76
C GLU A 189 -5.04 17.62 18.37
N LEU A 190 -5.18 16.62 19.28
CA LEU A 190 -4.02 15.97 19.87
C LEU A 190 -3.21 15.20 18.81
N SER A 191 -3.88 14.43 17.95
CA SER A 191 -3.20 13.64 16.91
C SER A 191 -2.50 14.56 15.89
N ALA A 192 -3.17 15.63 15.46
CA ALA A 192 -2.59 16.63 14.56
C ALA A 192 -1.39 17.36 15.20
N ALA A 193 -1.48 17.72 16.48
CA ALA A 193 -0.39 18.35 17.20
C ALA A 193 0.85 17.44 17.31
N ARG A 194 0.64 16.14 17.50
CA ARG A 194 1.73 15.13 17.50
C ARG A 194 2.39 15.00 16.15
N GLY A 195 1.61 14.88 15.07
CA GLY A 195 2.15 14.86 13.70
C GLY A 195 2.95 16.13 13.39
N ALA A 196 2.41 17.31 13.75
CA ALA A 196 3.08 18.60 13.56
C ALA A 196 4.35 18.73 14.39
N ALA A 197 4.40 18.18 15.62
CA ALA A 197 5.60 18.19 16.44
C ALA A 197 6.75 17.40 15.80
N VAL A 198 6.46 16.22 15.26
CA VAL A 198 7.45 15.41 14.54
C VAL A 198 7.92 16.11 13.26
N VAL A 199 7.00 16.66 12.46
CA VAL A 199 7.37 17.43 11.26
C VAL A 199 8.26 18.61 11.57
N ARG A 200 7.92 19.40 12.60
CA ARG A 200 8.76 20.52 13.04
C ARG A 200 10.16 20.04 13.43
N TYR A 201 10.24 18.95 14.19
CA TYR A 201 11.52 18.37 14.59
C TYR A 201 12.36 17.96 13.38
N MET A 202 11.75 17.32 12.37
CA MET A 202 12.44 16.94 11.13
C MET A 202 12.95 18.18 10.36
N ILE A 203 12.15 19.25 10.31
CA ILE A 203 12.57 20.53 9.69
C ILE A 203 13.77 21.11 10.41
N ASP A 204 13.74 21.16 11.75
CA ASP A 204 14.81 21.68 12.59
C ASP A 204 16.11 20.86 12.43
N HIS A 205 15.99 19.58 11.97
CA HIS A 205 17.11 18.69 11.69
C HIS A 205 17.42 18.54 10.19
N GLY A 206 17.01 19.52 9.38
CA GLY A 206 17.49 19.70 8.01
C GLY A 206 16.66 19.03 6.92
N ILE A 207 15.49 18.46 7.21
CA ILE A 207 14.59 17.98 6.16
C ILE A 207 13.86 19.17 5.53
N PRO A 208 13.91 19.35 4.20
CA PRO A 208 13.21 20.44 3.53
C PRO A 208 11.69 20.39 3.77
N ALA A 209 11.11 21.50 4.26
CA ALA A 209 9.69 21.59 4.58
C ALA A 209 8.74 21.18 3.43
N PRO A 210 9.02 21.48 2.14
CA PRO A 210 8.15 21.04 1.04
C PRO A 210 8.04 19.52 0.87
N ARG A 211 8.96 18.76 1.45
CA ARG A 211 8.90 17.29 1.44
C ARG A 211 8.01 16.71 2.54
N LEU A 212 7.56 17.51 3.49
CA LEU A 212 6.89 17.05 4.70
C LEU A 212 5.42 17.47 4.72
N LEU A 213 4.57 16.55 5.14
CA LEU A 213 3.15 16.75 5.39
C LEU A 213 2.84 16.34 6.84
N ALA A 214 2.08 17.17 7.56
CA ALA A 214 1.58 16.81 8.88
C ALA A 214 0.08 16.52 8.80
N ALA A 215 -0.36 15.39 9.36
CA ALA A 215 -1.76 15.00 9.42
C ALA A 215 -2.18 14.53 10.82
N GLY A 216 -3.46 14.60 11.11
CA GLY A 216 -4.05 14.02 12.31
C GLY A 216 -5.34 13.31 11.96
N TYR A 217 -5.46 12.04 12.32
CA TYR A 217 -6.61 11.20 12.00
C TYR A 217 -7.51 10.91 13.21
N GLY A 218 -7.18 11.46 14.38
CA GLY A 218 -7.94 11.22 15.59
C GLY A 218 -8.05 9.72 15.90
N ASP A 219 -9.23 9.31 16.28
CA ASP A 219 -9.62 7.95 16.62
C ASP A 219 -10.40 7.23 15.48
N TRP A 220 -10.60 7.90 14.35
CA TRP A 220 -11.41 7.39 13.24
C TRP A 220 -10.67 6.47 12.25
N TYR A 221 -9.35 6.32 12.41
CA TYR A 221 -8.54 5.46 11.56
C TYR A 221 -7.76 4.44 12.40
N PRO A 222 -8.48 3.48 13.04
CA PRO A 222 -7.87 2.45 13.86
C PRO A 222 -7.00 1.51 13.00
N LYS A 223 -5.96 0.92 13.61
CA LYS A 223 -5.16 -0.11 12.98
C LYS A 223 -6.06 -1.32 12.67
N GLY A 224 -5.91 -1.88 11.47
CA GLY A 224 -6.77 -2.98 11.00
C GLY A 224 -8.00 -2.55 10.19
N ILE A 225 -8.20 -1.25 9.96
CA ILE A 225 -9.27 -0.76 9.07
C ILE A 225 -9.17 -1.35 7.65
N ASP A 226 -7.97 -1.69 7.22
CA ASP A 226 -7.75 -2.31 5.91
C ASP A 226 -8.25 -3.75 5.84
N SER A 227 -8.36 -4.48 6.96
CA SER A 227 -9.01 -5.78 6.99
C SER A 227 -10.51 -5.67 6.71
N ILE A 228 -11.16 -4.64 7.25
CA ILE A 228 -12.58 -4.36 6.95
C ILE A 228 -12.76 -4.01 5.48
N LYS A 229 -11.83 -3.28 4.88
CA LYS A 229 -11.85 -2.95 3.45
C LYS A 229 -11.68 -4.21 2.59
N SER A 230 -10.80 -5.13 3.00
CA SER A 230 -10.56 -6.38 2.26
C SER A 230 -11.73 -7.36 2.36
N GLU A 231 -12.43 -7.39 3.49
CA GLU A 231 -13.63 -8.21 3.70
C GLU A 231 -14.86 -7.68 2.95
N ASN A 232 -14.89 -6.38 2.66
CA ASN A 232 -15.96 -5.73 1.93
C ASN A 232 -15.42 -4.96 0.71
N PRO A 233 -15.40 -5.57 -0.50
CA PRO A 233 -14.92 -4.91 -1.71
C PRO A 233 -15.70 -3.63 -2.09
N MET A 234 -16.92 -3.49 -1.56
CA MET A 234 -17.76 -2.30 -1.74
C MET A 234 -17.57 -1.27 -0.61
N TYR A 235 -16.56 -1.48 0.24
CA TYR A 235 -16.30 -0.57 1.35
C TYR A 235 -16.06 0.86 0.86
N ASN A 236 -16.89 1.75 1.36
CA ASN A 236 -16.71 3.19 1.20
C ASN A 236 -16.23 3.77 2.55
N PRO A 237 -15.13 4.52 2.61
CA PRO A 237 -14.70 5.19 3.85
C PRO A 237 -15.81 6.01 4.53
N LEU A 238 -16.75 6.52 3.74
CA LEU A 238 -17.92 7.24 4.25
C LEU A 238 -18.94 6.35 4.99
N SER A 239 -18.82 5.03 4.88
CA SER A 239 -19.67 4.07 5.58
C SER A 239 -19.09 3.60 6.93
N LEU A 240 -17.90 4.06 7.31
CA LEU A 240 -17.31 3.73 8.61
C LEU A 240 -18.16 4.31 9.73
N THR A 241 -18.65 3.46 10.60
CA THR A 241 -19.46 3.83 11.75
C THR A 241 -18.62 3.91 13.02
N TRP A 242 -19.13 4.66 14.02
CA TRP A 242 -18.49 4.69 15.32
C TRP A 242 -18.43 3.30 15.99
N ASP A 243 -19.43 2.46 15.77
CA ASP A 243 -19.44 1.08 16.27
C ASP A 243 -18.29 0.24 15.68
N ASP A 244 -17.92 0.49 14.43
CA ASP A 244 -16.77 -0.19 13.81
C ASP A 244 -15.45 0.28 14.43
N VAL A 245 -15.33 1.57 14.69
CA VAL A 245 -14.17 2.13 15.44
C VAL A 245 -14.07 1.48 16.82
N LEU A 246 -15.18 1.38 17.55
CA LEU A 246 -15.21 0.76 18.88
C LEU A 246 -14.86 -0.73 18.85
N LYS A 247 -15.26 -1.47 17.82
CA LYS A 247 -14.86 -2.88 17.65
C LYS A 247 -13.34 -3.06 17.58
N MET A 248 -12.65 -2.11 16.95
CA MET A 248 -11.19 -2.10 16.81
C MET A 248 -10.44 -1.41 17.97
N ASN A 249 -11.16 -1.00 19.01
CA ASN A 249 -10.65 -0.35 20.22
C ASN A 249 -11.10 -1.06 21.51
N LYS A 250 -11.46 -2.34 21.46
CA LYS A 250 -12.00 -3.07 22.61
C LYS A 250 -10.97 -3.42 23.67
N THR A 251 -9.78 -3.86 23.24
CA THR A 251 -8.75 -4.35 24.14
C THR A 251 -7.69 -3.28 24.39
N SER A 252 -6.99 -3.37 25.52
CA SER A 252 -5.86 -2.48 25.83
C SER A 252 -4.78 -2.56 24.76
N LYS A 253 -4.56 -3.74 24.17
CA LYS A 253 -3.60 -3.92 23.07
C LYS A 253 -4.05 -3.15 21.82
N GLN A 254 -5.32 -3.33 21.39
CA GLN A 254 -5.84 -2.58 20.25
C GLN A 254 -5.75 -1.06 20.44
N LYS A 255 -6.09 -0.56 21.64
CA LYS A 255 -5.95 0.86 21.96
C LYS A 255 -4.48 1.31 21.90
N SER A 256 -3.56 0.52 22.42
CA SER A 256 -2.12 0.82 22.33
C SER A 256 -1.63 0.84 20.89
N ASP A 257 -2.06 -0.10 20.04
CA ASP A 257 -1.71 -0.16 18.63
C ASP A 257 -2.34 1.01 17.83
N ASN A 258 -3.51 1.49 18.26
CA ASN A 258 -4.17 2.65 17.66
C ASN A 258 -3.48 3.98 18.04
N ARG A 259 -2.93 4.11 19.24
CA ARG A 259 -2.09 5.25 19.63
C ARG A 259 -0.75 5.11 18.94
N ARG A 260 -0.60 5.69 17.75
CA ARG A 260 0.63 5.59 16.96
C ARG A 260 0.92 6.88 16.19
N ILE A 261 2.15 7.00 15.77
CA ILE A 261 2.59 7.93 14.72
C ILE A 261 2.89 7.09 13.48
N GLN A 262 2.35 7.51 12.36
CA GLN A 262 2.68 6.94 11.05
C GLN A 262 3.60 7.89 10.29
N ILE A 263 4.70 7.37 9.79
CA ILE A 263 5.56 8.07 8.84
C ILE A 263 5.42 7.33 7.52
N THR A 264 4.83 7.98 6.52
CA THR A 264 4.54 7.39 5.22
C THR A 264 5.46 7.99 4.17
N PHE A 265 6.31 7.17 3.57
CA PHE A 265 7.05 7.53 2.36
C PHE A 265 6.12 7.40 1.17
N ILE A 266 5.69 8.55 0.63
CA ILE A 266 4.68 8.59 -0.42
C ILE A 266 5.33 8.23 -1.75
N LYS A 267 4.71 7.29 -2.46
CA LYS A 267 5.14 6.92 -3.81
C LYS A 267 5.03 8.14 -4.74
N PRO A 268 6.10 8.51 -5.46
CA PRO A 268 6.03 9.60 -6.43
C PRO A 268 4.93 9.32 -7.47
N SER A 269 4.09 10.30 -7.75
CA SER A 269 3.18 10.21 -8.89
C SER A 269 3.98 10.41 -10.18
N HIS A 270 3.53 9.82 -11.30
CA HIS A 270 4.20 9.98 -12.59
C HIS A 270 4.36 11.45 -13.04
N HIS A 271 3.60 12.37 -12.44
CA HIS A 271 3.68 13.81 -12.70
C HIS A 271 4.81 14.51 -11.92
N ASP A 272 5.23 13.97 -10.79
CA ASP A 272 6.23 14.61 -9.93
C ASP A 272 7.68 14.31 -10.38
N VAL A 273 7.88 13.27 -11.19
CA VAL A 273 9.22 12.84 -11.62
C VAL A 273 9.75 13.67 -12.79
N SER A 274 8.87 14.30 -13.58
CA SER A 274 9.28 15.09 -14.75
C SER A 274 9.98 16.42 -14.40
N GLY A 275 9.76 16.94 -13.19
CA GLY A 275 10.37 18.22 -12.74
C GLY A 275 11.82 18.11 -12.23
N TYR A 276 12.30 16.90 -11.94
CA TYR A 276 13.65 16.70 -11.38
C TYR A 276 14.71 16.34 -12.43
N ILE A 277 14.33 16.12 -13.68
CA ILE A 277 15.26 15.70 -14.76
C ILE A 277 15.76 16.88 -15.60
N GLU A 278 15.15 18.07 -15.49
CA GLU A 278 15.49 19.22 -16.35
C GLU A 278 16.41 20.28 -15.72
N SER A 279 17.02 20.06 -14.56
CA SER A 279 17.91 21.07 -13.95
C SER A 279 19.42 20.87 -14.19
N ASP A 280 19.83 19.89 -15.02
CA ASP A 280 21.22 19.68 -15.40
C ASP A 280 21.39 19.75 -16.94
N SER A 281 21.12 20.94 -17.52
CA SER A 281 21.55 21.29 -18.86
C SER A 281 22.07 22.72 -18.90
#